data_8189a660addf6a48fddbbfa87d80c97b
#
_entry.id   8189a660addf6a48fddbbfa87d80c97b
#
_cell.length_a   1.000
_cell.length_b   1.000
_cell.length_c   1.000
_cell.angle_alpha   90.00
_cell.angle_beta   90.00
_cell.angle_gamma   90.00
#
_symmetry.space_group_name_H-M   'P 1'
#
loop_
_entity.id
_entity.type
_entity.pdbx_description
1 polymer ?
#
loop_
_entity_poly.entity_id
_entity_poly.type
_entity_poly.pdbx_seq_one_letter_code
_entity_poly.pdbx_strand_id
1 'polypeptide(L)'
;MHLPEFGFARKSVPEIGVDTIKLWIKSKSNMSPDLVTQLKHAGIQPSAQRLAVAEYVLGTDMHPSADEVLAQVQASFPMLSRATVYNTLNLFVEKGLLRQLVLAEGRTVFDPRLEPHHHFIDDETGRIEDVPWDAVRVGEVKGLKGYEVREYMVVMRGKKLGGSRIPKKR
;
A
#
# COMPACT_ATOMS: atom_id res chain seq x y z
N MET A 1 -1.83 -1.26 51.70
CA MET A 1 -2.84 -1.12 50.62
C MET A 1 -2.23 -1.76 49.39
N HIS A 2 -2.65 -3.00 49.09
CA HIS A 2 -2.02 -3.86 48.09
C HIS A 2 -2.85 -3.74 46.77
N LEU A 3 -2.22 -3.29 45.71
CA LEU A 3 -2.87 -3.22 44.38
C LEU A 3 -2.76 -4.60 43.71
N PRO A 4 -3.82 -5.14 43.14
CA PRO A 4 -3.75 -6.41 42.43
C PRO A 4 -3.07 -6.25 41.05
N GLU A 5 -2.09 -7.13 40.78
CA GLU A 5 -1.49 -7.30 39.47
C GLU A 5 -2.52 -7.90 38.51
N PHE A 6 -2.89 -7.12 37.51
CA PHE A 6 -3.66 -7.62 36.38
C PHE A 6 -2.72 -8.34 35.39
N GLY A 7 -2.62 -9.65 35.54
CA GLY A 7 -1.97 -10.52 34.58
C GLY A 7 -2.75 -10.55 33.25
N PHE A 8 -2.29 -9.82 32.24
CA PHE A 8 -2.75 -10.01 30.87
C PHE A 8 -2.16 -11.30 30.31
N ALA A 9 -2.94 -12.37 30.33
CA ALA A 9 -2.64 -13.58 29.60
C ALA A 9 -2.61 -13.23 28.09
N ARG A 10 -1.44 -13.27 27.47
CA ARG A 10 -1.29 -13.22 26.01
C ARG A 10 -1.98 -14.46 25.44
N LYS A 11 -3.20 -14.29 24.93
CA LYS A 11 -3.80 -15.31 24.05
C LYS A 11 -2.92 -15.43 22.82
N SER A 12 -2.26 -16.55 22.68
CA SER A 12 -1.53 -16.93 21.47
C SER A 12 -2.51 -16.91 20.30
N VAL A 13 -2.23 -16.07 19.29
CA VAL A 13 -2.93 -16.12 18.01
C VAL A 13 -2.62 -17.49 17.42
N PRO A 14 -3.62 -18.31 17.03
CA PRO A 14 -3.35 -19.60 16.43
C PRO A 14 -2.53 -19.41 15.17
N GLU A 15 -1.38 -20.08 15.08
CA GLU A 15 -0.61 -20.20 13.85
C GLU A 15 -1.51 -20.88 12.81
N ILE A 16 -1.90 -20.14 11.79
CA ILE A 16 -2.62 -20.68 10.66
C ILE A 16 -1.63 -21.59 9.92
N GLY A 17 -1.82 -22.91 10.03
CA GLY A 17 -0.93 -23.91 9.47
C GLY A 17 -0.76 -23.75 7.95
N VAL A 18 0.37 -24.23 7.44
CA VAL A 18 0.76 -24.18 6.03
C VAL A 18 -0.33 -24.76 5.11
N ASP A 19 -1.12 -25.69 5.60
CA ASP A 19 -2.22 -26.29 4.85
C ASP A 19 -3.44 -25.37 4.69
N THR A 20 -3.71 -24.50 5.65
CA THR A 20 -4.75 -23.48 5.55
C THR A 20 -4.38 -22.42 4.49
N ILE A 21 -3.10 -22.09 4.41
CA ILE A 21 -2.55 -21.18 3.38
C ILE A 21 -2.71 -21.85 2.01
N LYS A 22 -2.35 -23.12 1.87
CA LYS A 22 -2.49 -23.89 0.61
C LYS A 22 -3.95 -24.02 0.18
N LEU A 23 -4.87 -24.27 1.12
CA LEU A 23 -6.30 -24.39 0.82
C LEU A 23 -6.86 -23.03 0.36
N TRP A 24 -6.47 -21.95 1.01
CA TRP A 24 -6.89 -20.59 0.64
C TRP A 24 -6.34 -20.18 -0.74
N ILE A 25 -5.04 -20.44 -1.01
CA ILE A 25 -4.43 -20.28 -2.34
C ILE A 25 -5.18 -21.08 -3.40
N LYS A 26 -5.56 -22.33 -3.09
CA LYS A 26 -6.27 -23.23 -4.01
C LYS A 26 -7.73 -22.80 -4.24
N SER A 27 -8.39 -22.17 -3.28
CA SER A 27 -9.78 -21.70 -3.41
C SER A 27 -9.90 -20.43 -4.25
N LYS A 28 -8.82 -19.64 -4.35
CA LYS A 28 -8.71 -18.48 -5.23
C LYS A 28 -7.89 -18.85 -6.47
N SER A 29 -8.55 -19.39 -7.48
CA SER A 29 -7.96 -19.86 -8.74
C SER A 29 -7.20 -18.79 -9.54
N ASN A 30 -7.08 -17.56 -9.03
CA ASN A 30 -6.42 -16.40 -9.66
C ASN A 30 -5.23 -15.84 -8.86
N MET A 31 -4.81 -16.44 -7.74
CA MET A 31 -3.64 -15.97 -7.01
C MET A 31 -2.38 -16.46 -7.73
N SER A 32 -1.66 -15.54 -8.34
CA SER A 32 -0.41 -15.85 -9.04
C SER A 32 0.57 -16.55 -8.10
N PRO A 33 1.17 -17.69 -8.51
CA PRO A 33 2.33 -18.28 -7.84
C PRO A 33 3.47 -17.25 -7.64
N ASP A 34 3.45 -16.22 -8.45
CA ASP A 34 4.34 -15.07 -8.45
C ASP A 34 4.29 -14.27 -7.13
N LEU A 35 3.11 -14.06 -6.52
CA LEU A 35 2.98 -13.22 -5.33
C LEU A 35 3.67 -13.81 -4.10
N VAL A 36 3.60 -15.13 -3.90
CA VAL A 36 4.34 -15.84 -2.84
C VAL A 36 5.84 -15.68 -3.05
N THR A 37 6.28 -15.81 -4.30
CA THR A 37 7.68 -15.67 -4.70
C THR A 37 8.15 -14.24 -4.51
N GLN A 38 7.33 -13.25 -4.90
CA GLN A 38 7.63 -11.82 -4.74
C GLN A 38 7.82 -11.46 -3.25
N LEU A 39 6.92 -11.92 -2.36
CA LEU A 39 7.09 -11.68 -0.93
C LEU A 39 8.37 -12.32 -0.37
N LYS A 40 8.67 -13.57 -0.78
CA LYS A 40 9.90 -14.24 -0.36
C LYS A 40 11.16 -13.52 -0.84
N HIS A 41 11.20 -13.06 -2.08
CA HIS A 41 12.31 -12.29 -2.62
C HIS A 41 12.52 -10.97 -1.87
N ALA A 42 11.44 -10.34 -1.40
CA ALA A 42 11.51 -9.18 -0.54
C ALA A 42 11.89 -9.51 0.93
N GLY A 43 12.19 -10.78 1.25
CA GLY A 43 12.52 -11.20 2.61
C GLY A 43 11.32 -11.24 3.55
N ILE A 44 10.09 -11.33 3.00
CA ILE A 44 8.86 -11.37 3.78
C ILE A 44 8.35 -12.82 3.85
N GLN A 45 8.20 -13.34 5.08
CA GLN A 45 7.55 -14.63 5.27
C GLN A 45 6.07 -14.56 4.89
N PRO A 46 5.61 -15.31 3.85
CA PRO A 46 4.22 -15.31 3.46
C PRO A 46 3.30 -15.85 4.55
N SER A 47 2.16 -15.21 4.74
CA SER A 47 1.04 -15.71 5.51
C SER A 47 -0.26 -15.42 4.77
N ALA A 48 -1.35 -16.12 5.09
CA ALA A 48 -2.64 -15.89 4.43
C ALA A 48 -3.07 -14.41 4.52
N GLN A 49 -2.87 -13.78 5.68
CA GLN A 49 -3.21 -12.37 5.90
C GLN A 49 -2.34 -11.44 5.03
N ARG A 50 -1.01 -11.67 4.99
CA ARG A 50 -0.10 -10.86 4.17
C ARG A 50 -0.36 -11.03 2.68
N LEU A 51 -0.67 -12.25 2.25
CA LEU A 51 -1.01 -12.53 0.86
C LEU A 51 -2.32 -11.84 0.46
N ALA A 52 -3.33 -11.83 1.33
CA ALA A 52 -4.59 -11.14 1.06
C ALA A 52 -4.40 -9.62 0.93
N VAL A 53 -3.61 -9.02 1.82
CA VAL A 53 -3.25 -7.59 1.71
C VAL A 53 -2.45 -7.32 0.44
N ALA A 54 -1.45 -8.17 0.13
CA ALA A 54 -0.61 -8.02 -1.05
C ALA A 54 -1.41 -8.16 -2.36
N GLU A 55 -2.31 -9.14 -2.45
CA GLU A 55 -3.18 -9.36 -3.61
C GLU A 55 -3.97 -8.10 -3.98
N TYR A 56 -4.50 -7.41 -2.98
CA TYR A 56 -5.23 -6.18 -3.22
C TYR A 56 -4.30 -5.00 -3.52
N VAL A 57 -3.33 -4.72 -2.62
CA VAL A 57 -2.58 -3.47 -2.69
C VAL A 57 -1.54 -3.46 -3.82
N LEU A 58 -0.95 -4.61 -4.19
CA LEU A 58 -0.01 -4.70 -5.30
C LEU A 58 -0.70 -4.91 -6.65
N GLY A 59 -1.97 -5.31 -6.64
CA GLY A 59 -2.77 -5.53 -7.86
C GLY A 59 -3.65 -4.36 -8.26
N THR A 60 -3.66 -3.27 -7.48
CA THR A 60 -4.49 -2.09 -7.77
C THR A 60 -3.71 -0.98 -8.43
N ASP A 61 -4.37 -0.21 -9.31
CA ASP A 61 -3.87 1.08 -9.82
C ASP A 61 -4.30 2.26 -8.93
N MET A 62 -4.93 1.96 -7.79
CA MET A 62 -5.40 2.97 -6.85
C MET A 62 -4.34 3.22 -5.79
N HIS A 63 -4.47 4.34 -5.10
CA HIS A 63 -3.63 4.68 -3.95
C HIS A 63 -4.47 4.55 -2.66
N PRO A 64 -4.72 3.32 -2.19
CA PRO A 64 -5.61 3.13 -1.07
C PRO A 64 -4.96 3.58 0.25
N SER A 65 -5.77 4.09 1.15
CA SER A 65 -5.45 4.20 2.57
C SER A 65 -5.48 2.82 3.23
N ALA A 66 -4.90 2.69 4.43
CA ALA A 66 -4.95 1.42 5.16
C ALA A 66 -6.38 1.00 5.52
N ASP A 67 -7.29 1.94 5.72
CA ASP A 67 -8.69 1.64 6.01
C ASP A 67 -9.43 1.13 4.77
N GLU A 68 -9.13 1.67 3.59
CA GLU A 68 -9.67 1.17 2.32
C GLU A 68 -9.14 -0.25 2.03
N VAL A 69 -7.85 -0.52 2.30
CA VAL A 69 -7.29 -1.88 2.21
C VAL A 69 -8.00 -2.82 3.17
N LEU A 70 -8.21 -2.41 4.42
CA LEU A 70 -8.92 -3.21 5.41
C LEU A 70 -10.32 -3.56 4.94
N ALA A 71 -11.10 -2.58 4.49
CA ALA A 71 -12.46 -2.78 4.01
C ALA A 71 -12.53 -3.78 2.85
N GLN A 72 -11.60 -3.71 1.91
CA GLN A 72 -11.55 -4.63 0.78
C GLN A 72 -11.14 -6.06 1.19
N VAL A 73 -10.13 -6.18 2.05
CA VAL A 73 -9.61 -7.48 2.45
C VAL A 73 -10.54 -8.19 3.43
N GLN A 74 -11.29 -7.47 4.28
CA GLN A 74 -12.26 -8.04 5.21
C GLN A 74 -13.39 -8.81 4.51
N ALA A 75 -13.72 -8.52 3.27
CA ALA A 75 -14.67 -9.31 2.49
C ALA A 75 -14.25 -10.79 2.38
N SER A 76 -12.95 -11.07 2.35
CA SER A 76 -12.38 -12.43 2.28
C SER A 76 -11.80 -12.90 3.63
N PHE A 77 -11.46 -11.98 4.51
CA PHE A 77 -10.86 -12.21 5.83
C PHE A 77 -11.53 -11.37 6.92
N PRO A 78 -12.76 -11.72 7.34
CA PRO A 78 -13.54 -10.92 8.30
C PRO A 78 -12.82 -10.68 9.63
N MET A 79 -11.95 -11.61 10.06
CA MET A 79 -11.19 -11.52 11.32
C MET A 79 -9.89 -10.72 11.20
N LEU A 80 -9.59 -10.14 10.02
CA LEU A 80 -8.39 -9.33 9.85
C LEU A 80 -8.51 -8.03 10.65
N SER A 81 -7.58 -7.79 11.56
CA SER A 81 -7.58 -6.59 12.39
C SER A 81 -6.95 -5.40 11.65
N ARG A 82 -7.37 -4.20 12.03
CA ARG A 82 -6.78 -2.94 11.53
C ARG A 82 -5.26 -2.92 11.78
N ALA A 83 -4.82 -3.30 12.98
CA ALA A 83 -3.40 -3.36 13.31
C ALA A 83 -2.61 -4.29 12.40
N THR A 84 -3.18 -5.45 12.03
CA THR A 84 -2.55 -6.39 11.10
C THR A 84 -2.35 -5.79 9.72
N VAL A 85 -3.36 -5.05 9.20
CA VAL A 85 -3.25 -4.36 7.90
C VAL A 85 -2.17 -3.30 7.95
N TYR A 86 -2.20 -2.40 8.94
CA TYR A 86 -1.19 -1.36 9.10
C TYR A 86 0.24 -1.93 9.21
N ASN A 87 0.44 -2.95 10.05
CA ASN A 87 1.75 -3.60 10.20
C ASN A 87 2.21 -4.26 8.90
N THR A 88 1.29 -4.84 8.13
CA THR A 88 1.62 -5.49 6.84
C THR A 88 2.00 -4.43 5.80
N LEU A 89 1.24 -3.35 5.69
CA LEU A 89 1.54 -2.26 4.74
C LEU A 89 2.87 -1.57 5.08
N ASN A 90 3.13 -1.30 6.36
CA ASN A 90 4.41 -0.74 6.80
C ASN A 90 5.57 -1.68 6.49
N LEU A 91 5.40 -2.99 6.69
CA LEU A 91 6.40 -4.00 6.31
C LEU A 91 6.65 -3.98 4.80
N PHE A 92 5.60 -3.82 3.97
CA PHE A 92 5.75 -3.74 2.52
C PHE A 92 6.49 -2.48 2.09
N VAL A 93 6.26 -1.36 2.76
CA VAL A 93 7.02 -0.11 2.55
C VAL A 93 8.48 -0.30 2.94
N GLU A 94 8.75 -0.86 4.13
CA GLU A 94 10.12 -1.15 4.61
C GLU A 94 10.90 -2.05 3.64
N LYS A 95 10.21 -3.02 3.04
CA LYS A 95 10.81 -3.96 2.08
C LYS A 95 10.79 -3.47 0.63
N GLY A 96 10.36 -2.25 0.38
CA GLY A 96 10.37 -1.64 -0.94
C GLY A 96 9.38 -2.25 -1.94
N LEU A 97 8.27 -2.82 -1.45
CA LEU A 97 7.16 -3.28 -2.29
C LEU A 97 6.11 -2.21 -2.51
N LEU A 98 6.07 -1.19 -1.66
CA LEU A 98 5.15 -0.06 -1.71
C LEU A 98 5.89 1.24 -1.40
N ARG A 99 5.36 2.34 -1.88
CA ARG A 99 5.66 3.68 -1.37
C ARG A 99 4.53 4.15 -0.45
N GLN A 100 4.89 4.88 0.58
CA GLN A 100 3.93 5.58 1.43
C GLN A 100 3.94 7.06 1.05
N LEU A 101 2.77 7.60 0.72
CA LEU A 101 2.60 9.00 0.39
C LEU A 101 1.77 9.66 1.48
N VAL A 102 2.29 10.77 2.01
CA VAL A 102 1.54 11.65 2.92
C VAL A 102 1.03 12.82 2.12
N LEU A 103 -0.26 12.85 1.89
CA LEU A 103 -0.93 13.91 1.15
C LEU A 103 -1.28 15.08 2.07
N ALA A 104 -1.70 16.19 1.47
CA ALA A 104 -2.28 17.29 2.24
C ALA A 104 -3.38 16.76 3.18
N GLU A 105 -3.57 17.44 4.33
CA GLU A 105 -4.54 17.05 5.37
C GLU A 105 -4.16 15.79 6.18
N GLY A 106 -2.90 15.32 6.05
CA GLY A 106 -2.42 14.16 6.82
C GLY A 106 -2.95 12.80 6.32
N ARG A 107 -3.63 12.74 5.18
CA ARG A 107 -4.07 11.48 4.56
C ARG A 107 -2.84 10.70 4.09
N THR A 108 -2.69 9.49 4.62
CA THR A 108 -1.65 8.55 4.19
C THR A 108 -2.25 7.52 3.24
N VAL A 109 -1.61 7.33 2.09
CA VAL A 109 -1.99 6.33 1.09
C VAL A 109 -0.77 5.49 0.70
N PHE A 110 -1.03 4.33 0.11
CA PHE A 110 -0.02 3.37 -0.31
C PHE A 110 -0.05 3.22 -1.83
N ASP A 111 1.13 3.32 -2.43
CA ASP A 111 1.33 3.29 -3.86
C ASP A 111 2.19 2.09 -4.25
N PRO A 112 1.68 1.16 -5.07
CA PRO A 112 2.43 0.00 -5.54
C PRO A 112 3.43 0.33 -6.65
N ARG A 113 3.33 1.51 -7.26
CA ARG A 113 4.23 1.93 -8.32
C ARG A 113 5.51 2.51 -7.75
N LEU A 114 6.62 1.80 -7.97
CA LEU A 114 7.93 2.18 -7.42
C LEU A 114 8.72 3.11 -8.34
N GLU A 115 8.47 3.06 -9.65
CA GLU A 115 9.14 3.93 -10.62
C GLU A 115 8.77 5.40 -10.39
N PRO A 116 9.67 6.32 -10.69
CA PRO A 116 9.39 7.75 -10.57
C PRO A 116 8.17 8.17 -11.41
N HIS A 117 7.24 8.83 -10.76
CA HIS A 117 6.05 9.42 -11.39
C HIS A 117 5.53 10.57 -10.53
N HIS A 118 4.56 11.30 -11.06
CA HIS A 118 3.87 12.40 -10.38
C HIS A 118 2.43 12.00 -10.09
N HIS A 119 1.70 12.82 -9.34
CA HIS A 119 0.33 12.54 -8.97
C HIS A 119 -0.60 13.70 -9.33
N PHE A 120 -1.80 13.38 -9.74
CA PHE A 120 -2.91 14.32 -9.83
C PHE A 120 -4.01 13.90 -8.86
N ILE A 121 -4.47 14.84 -8.05
CA ILE A 121 -5.56 14.64 -7.08
C ILE A 121 -6.77 15.37 -7.60
N ASP A 122 -7.83 14.64 -7.85
CA ASP A 122 -9.13 15.21 -8.21
C ASP A 122 -9.83 15.71 -6.93
N ASP A 123 -10.04 17.01 -6.85
CA ASP A 123 -10.64 17.67 -5.68
C ASP A 123 -12.12 17.31 -5.45
N GLU A 124 -12.83 16.84 -6.50
CA GLU A 124 -14.22 16.43 -6.36
C GLU A 124 -14.38 15.01 -5.79
N THR A 125 -13.50 14.11 -6.18
CA THR A 125 -13.61 12.69 -5.83
C THR A 125 -12.55 12.25 -4.82
N GLY A 126 -11.51 13.03 -4.60
CA GLY A 126 -10.35 12.68 -3.81
C GLY A 126 -9.48 11.57 -4.44
N ARG A 127 -9.78 11.16 -5.69
CA ARG A 127 -9.00 10.12 -6.38
C ARG A 127 -7.63 10.65 -6.76
N ILE A 128 -6.65 9.76 -6.69
CA ILE A 128 -5.27 10.02 -7.08
C ILE A 128 -5.03 9.26 -8.38
N GLU A 129 -4.46 9.92 -9.35
CA GLU A 129 -4.06 9.34 -10.63
C GLU A 129 -2.57 9.57 -10.84
N ASP A 130 -1.88 8.53 -11.33
CA ASP A 130 -0.47 8.64 -11.71
C ASP A 130 -0.31 9.50 -12.95
N VAL A 131 0.65 10.42 -12.87
CA VAL A 131 1.06 11.24 -14.01
C VAL A 131 2.46 10.79 -14.44
N PRO A 132 2.67 10.47 -15.72
CA PRO A 132 3.97 10.05 -16.22
C PRO A 132 5.07 11.04 -15.85
N TRP A 133 6.27 10.52 -15.53
CA TRP A 133 7.40 11.34 -15.14
C TRP A 133 7.75 12.42 -16.19
N ASP A 134 7.69 12.07 -17.45
CA ASP A 134 8.01 12.93 -18.59
C ASP A 134 6.90 13.94 -18.95
N ALA A 135 5.72 13.82 -18.34
CA ALA A 135 4.62 14.78 -18.55
C ALA A 135 4.84 16.11 -17.80
N VAL A 136 5.73 16.13 -16.81
CA VAL A 136 6.03 17.33 -16.02
C VAL A 136 7.52 17.62 -16.09
N ARG A 137 7.88 18.85 -16.45
CA ARG A 137 9.26 19.31 -16.39
C ARG A 137 9.42 20.26 -15.20
N VAL A 138 10.20 19.82 -14.24
CA VAL A 138 10.63 20.68 -13.13
C VAL A 138 11.90 21.41 -13.59
N GLY A 139 11.83 22.72 -13.64
CA GLY A 139 12.98 23.54 -13.97
C GLY A 139 14.01 23.62 -12.84
N GLU A 140 15.00 24.49 -12.98
CA GLU A 140 16.01 24.69 -11.96
C GLU A 140 15.37 25.14 -10.62
N VAL A 141 15.62 24.37 -9.56
CA VAL A 141 15.18 24.71 -8.21
C VAL A 141 16.22 25.61 -7.56
N LYS A 142 15.97 26.93 -7.61
CA LYS A 142 16.85 27.92 -6.98
C LYS A 142 16.73 27.82 -5.45
N GLY A 143 17.85 28.04 -4.76
CA GLY A 143 17.86 28.05 -3.29
C GLY A 143 18.25 26.71 -2.63
N LEU A 144 18.48 25.65 -3.39
CA LEU A 144 18.98 24.37 -2.87
C LEU A 144 20.51 24.23 -2.95
N LYS A 145 21.22 25.38 -2.94
CA LYS A 145 22.70 25.37 -2.93
C LYS A 145 23.19 24.67 -1.66
N GLY A 146 23.99 23.63 -1.84
CA GLY A 146 24.52 22.82 -0.73
C GLY A 146 23.64 21.65 -0.31
N TYR A 147 22.53 21.40 -1.01
CA TYR A 147 21.67 20.22 -0.80
C TYR A 147 21.85 19.22 -1.91
N GLU A 148 21.90 17.93 -1.57
CA GLU A 148 21.81 16.82 -2.50
C GLU A 148 20.33 16.40 -2.61
N VAL A 149 19.68 16.72 -3.73
CA VAL A 149 18.29 16.28 -4.00
C VAL A 149 18.34 14.88 -4.60
N ARG A 150 17.85 13.90 -3.86
CA ARG A 150 17.81 12.49 -4.30
C ARG A 150 16.52 12.14 -5.03
N GLU A 151 15.42 12.78 -4.65
CA GLU A 151 14.12 12.51 -5.23
C GLU A 151 13.27 13.78 -5.17
N TYR A 152 12.39 13.95 -6.14
CA TYR A 152 11.31 14.93 -6.09
C TYR A 152 10.04 14.32 -6.70
N MET A 153 8.91 14.88 -6.34
CA MET A 153 7.61 14.48 -6.87
C MET A 153 6.72 15.72 -6.96
N VAL A 154 5.95 15.83 -8.04
CA VAL A 154 4.95 16.90 -8.19
C VAL A 154 3.58 16.33 -7.92
N VAL A 155 2.84 16.97 -7.02
CA VAL A 155 1.44 16.67 -6.74
C VAL A 155 0.61 17.84 -7.27
N MET A 156 -0.20 17.55 -8.28
CA MET A 156 -1.14 18.50 -8.87
C MET A 156 -2.53 18.27 -8.27
N ARG A 157 -3.27 19.34 -8.06
CA ARG A 157 -4.65 19.27 -7.58
C ARG A 157 -5.55 20.05 -8.52
N GLY A 158 -6.76 19.58 -8.69
CA GLY A 158 -7.74 20.26 -9.53
C GLY A 158 -8.93 19.38 -9.84
N LYS A 159 -9.71 19.83 -10.79
CA LYS A 159 -10.90 19.11 -11.25
C LYS A 159 -10.59 18.34 -12.53
N LYS A 160 -10.98 17.07 -12.57
CA LYS A 160 -10.95 16.28 -13.78
C LYS A 160 -12.06 16.71 -14.72
N LEU A 161 -11.68 17.22 -15.89
CA LEU A 161 -12.64 17.56 -16.94
C LEU A 161 -13.15 16.28 -17.61
N GLY A 162 -14.43 16.20 -17.89
CA GLY A 162 -15.12 15.01 -18.39
C GLY A 162 -14.40 14.33 -19.55
N GLY A 163 -14.27 13.01 -19.48
CA GLY A 163 -13.62 12.19 -20.53
C GLY A 163 -12.09 12.18 -20.52
N SER A 164 -11.44 13.05 -19.75
CA SER A 164 -9.98 13.12 -19.69
C SER A 164 -9.40 11.86 -19.03
N ARG A 165 -8.34 11.30 -19.63
CA ARG A 165 -7.52 10.23 -19.05
C ARG A 165 -6.07 10.65 -19.13
N ILE A 166 -5.34 10.49 -18.04
CA ILE A 166 -3.89 10.61 -18.05
C ILE A 166 -3.35 9.39 -18.82
N PRO A 167 -2.53 9.58 -19.85
CA PRO A 167 -1.98 8.46 -20.62
C PRO A 167 -1.16 7.56 -19.69
N LYS A 168 -1.52 6.27 -19.57
CA LYS A 168 -0.66 5.30 -18.91
C LYS A 168 0.47 4.95 -19.88
N LYS A 169 1.71 5.21 -19.51
CA LYS A 169 2.86 4.66 -20.23
C LYS A 169 2.88 3.14 -19.98
N ARG A 170 2.82 2.35 -21.05
CA ARG A 170 3.01 0.89 -21.00
C ARG A 170 4.46 0.56 -20.66
#